data_449c8ac8e41ad49f0854573281fd244e
#
_entry.id   449c8ac8e41ad49f0854573281fd244e
#
_cell.length_a   1.000
_cell.length_b   1.000
_cell.length_c   1.000
_cell.angle_alpha   90.00
_cell.angle_beta   90.00
_cell.angle_gamma   90.00
#
_symmetry.space_group_name_H-M   'P 1'
#
loop_
_entity.id
_entity.type
_entity.pdbx_description
1 polymer ?
#
loop_
_entity_poly.entity_id
_entity_poly.type
_entity_poly.pdbx_seq_one_letter_code
_entity_poly.pdbx_strand_id
1 'polypeptide(L)'
;TMENYDKSTGINATIFSHPYLEKNVSVYTLNGPFFFGAMNVFESKINEHINISRPHIILRMRYVPFIDTTGLERLRSFISMAKKKNQRVYLTSIQPEVMRRMKNDEDLMELIEKQHVHIFEHTQDALEYVKEQSGN
;
A
#
# COMPACT_ATOMS: atom_id res chain seq x y z
N THR A 1 10.75 3.52 8.50
CA THR A 1 10.79 4.58 7.51
C THR A 1 9.94 4.24 6.30
N MET A 2 9.58 5.25 5.57
CA MET A 2 8.71 5.13 4.41
C MET A 2 9.41 5.72 3.18
N GLU A 3 9.31 5.01 2.08
CA GLU A 3 9.86 5.47 0.80
C GLU A 3 8.80 5.33 -0.28
N ASN A 4 8.83 6.20 -1.28
CA ASN A 4 7.88 6.13 -2.37
C ASN A 4 8.11 4.93 -3.28
N TYR A 5 9.35 4.49 -3.42
CA TYR A 5 9.69 3.34 -4.25
C TYR A 5 11.08 2.86 -3.88
N ASP A 6 11.39 1.66 -4.34
CA ASP A 6 12.67 1.02 -4.06
C ASP A 6 13.41 0.76 -5.37
N LYS A 7 14.49 1.48 -5.58
CA LYS A 7 15.28 1.38 -6.81
C LYS A 7 15.95 0.02 -6.98
N SER A 8 16.24 -0.66 -5.87
CA SER A 8 16.96 -1.93 -5.93
C SER A 8 16.13 -3.06 -6.56
N THR A 9 14.82 -2.88 -6.64
CA THR A 9 13.92 -3.90 -7.18
C THR A 9 13.43 -3.61 -8.59
N GLY A 10 13.83 -2.47 -9.15
CA GLY A 10 13.39 -2.09 -10.49
C GLY A 10 12.00 -1.46 -10.55
N ILE A 11 11.36 -1.20 -9.42
CA ILE A 11 10.05 -0.58 -9.39
C ILE A 11 10.08 0.80 -10.03
N ASN A 12 11.12 1.57 -9.78
CA ASN A 12 11.29 2.88 -10.40
C ASN A 12 11.27 2.80 -11.92
N ALA A 13 12.04 1.84 -12.46
CA ALA A 13 12.12 1.67 -13.90
C ALA A 13 10.76 1.34 -14.49
N THR A 14 10.00 0.49 -13.83
CA THR A 14 8.67 0.12 -14.28
C THR A 14 7.74 1.32 -14.31
N ILE A 15 7.75 2.12 -13.24
CA ILE A 15 6.89 3.30 -13.13
C ILE A 15 7.25 4.34 -14.19
N PHE A 16 8.54 4.65 -14.34
CA PHE A 16 8.96 5.68 -15.26
C PHE A 16 8.86 5.26 -16.73
N SER A 17 8.85 3.96 -17.00
CA SER A 17 8.71 3.50 -18.37
C SER A 17 7.26 3.51 -18.86
N HIS A 18 6.31 3.75 -17.95
CA HIS A 18 4.89 3.75 -18.31
C HIS A 18 4.25 5.03 -17.80
N PRO A 19 3.90 5.96 -18.70
CA PRO A 19 3.37 7.27 -18.30
C PRO A 19 2.14 7.21 -17.39
N TYR A 20 1.26 6.25 -17.61
CA TYR A 20 0.08 6.12 -16.76
C TYR A 20 0.46 5.81 -15.32
N LEU A 21 1.39 4.88 -15.13
CA LEU A 21 1.83 4.49 -13.78
C LEU A 21 2.50 5.66 -13.07
N GLU A 22 3.34 6.38 -13.79
CA GLU A 22 4.03 7.52 -13.21
C GLU A 22 3.06 8.56 -12.65
N LYS A 23 1.98 8.82 -13.37
CA LYS A 23 1.02 9.85 -12.98
C LYS A 23 -0.05 9.37 -12.00
N ASN A 24 -0.34 8.09 -11.98
CA ASN A 24 -1.52 7.59 -11.28
C ASN A 24 -1.23 6.63 -10.13
N VAL A 25 0.02 6.27 -9.91
CA VAL A 25 0.37 5.30 -8.86
C VAL A 25 1.39 5.88 -7.90
N SER A 26 1.12 5.73 -6.61
CA SER A 26 2.10 6.01 -5.56
C SER A 26 2.50 4.68 -4.93
N VAL A 27 3.80 4.43 -4.85
CA VAL A 27 4.33 3.23 -4.19
C VAL A 27 5.08 3.67 -2.95
N TYR A 28 4.67 3.14 -1.81
CA TYR A 28 5.33 3.43 -0.53
C TYR A 28 5.90 2.14 0.03
N THR A 29 7.21 2.13 0.23
CA THR A 29 7.89 0.98 0.84
C THR A 29 7.99 1.23 2.34
N LEU A 30 7.35 0.37 3.12
CA LEU A 30 7.34 0.49 4.58
C LEU A 30 8.45 -0.36 5.16
N ASN A 31 9.25 0.22 6.06
CA ASN A 31 10.43 -0.44 6.61
C ASN A 31 10.33 -0.66 8.11
N GLY A 32 10.70 -1.89 8.51
CA GLY A 32 10.96 -2.23 9.89
C GLY A 32 9.77 -2.18 10.82
N PRO A 33 10.01 -2.48 12.09
CA PRO A 33 8.93 -2.48 13.08
C PRO A 33 8.40 -1.09 13.39
N PHE A 34 9.08 -0.05 12.93
CA PHE A 34 8.64 1.34 13.16
C PHE A 34 7.37 1.70 12.42
N PHE A 35 6.95 0.86 11.49
CA PHE A 35 5.71 1.06 10.77
C PHE A 35 4.55 1.36 11.72
N PHE A 36 4.48 0.62 12.83
CA PHE A 36 3.33 0.71 13.73
C PHE A 36 3.31 2.00 14.53
N GLY A 37 4.44 2.37 15.13
CA GLY A 37 4.53 3.59 15.91
C GLY A 37 4.54 4.84 15.04
N ALA A 38 4.94 4.71 13.78
CA ALA A 38 5.11 5.84 12.88
C ALA A 38 3.88 6.10 12.00
N MET A 39 2.80 5.36 12.17
CA MET A 39 1.64 5.50 11.29
C MET A 39 1.03 6.91 11.29
N ASN A 40 1.08 7.62 12.41
CA ASN A 40 0.57 8.98 12.41
C ASN A 40 1.35 9.87 11.46
N VAL A 41 2.67 9.72 11.45
CA VAL A 41 3.52 10.49 10.54
C VAL A 41 3.26 10.06 9.11
N PHE A 42 3.12 8.74 8.90
CA PHE A 42 2.81 8.19 7.59
C PHE A 42 1.50 8.74 7.05
N GLU A 43 0.46 8.77 7.87
CA GLU A 43 -0.85 9.30 7.48
C GLU A 43 -0.76 10.78 7.10
N SER A 44 0.02 11.57 7.85
CA SER A 44 0.22 12.98 7.53
C SER A 44 0.88 13.16 6.17
N LYS A 45 1.93 12.37 5.90
CA LYS A 45 2.63 12.44 4.62
C LYS A 45 1.74 11.99 3.48
N ILE A 46 0.97 10.93 3.69
CA ILE A 46 0.02 10.44 2.69
C ILE A 46 -1.01 11.52 2.38
N ASN A 47 -1.51 12.20 3.40
CA ASN A 47 -2.50 13.26 3.18
C ASN A 47 -1.95 14.41 2.33
N GLU A 48 -0.68 14.73 2.50
CA GLU A 48 -0.03 15.73 1.66
C GLU A 48 0.04 15.27 0.21
N HIS A 49 0.40 14.01 0.00
CA HIS A 49 0.52 13.45 -1.34
C HIS A 49 -0.84 13.18 -1.97
N ILE A 50 -1.84 12.88 -1.17
CA ILE A 50 -3.20 12.63 -1.62
C ILE A 50 -3.80 13.84 -2.32
N ASN A 51 -3.41 15.04 -1.92
CA ASN A 51 -3.86 16.26 -2.59
C ASN A 51 -3.36 16.33 -4.02
N ILE A 52 -2.43 15.45 -4.41
CA ILE A 52 -1.94 15.33 -5.77
C ILE A 52 -2.80 14.35 -6.57
N SER A 53 -3.77 13.72 -5.91
CA SER A 53 -4.83 12.94 -6.56
C SER A 53 -4.38 11.73 -7.36
N ARG A 54 -3.46 10.93 -6.82
CA ARG A 54 -3.13 9.66 -7.46
C ARG A 54 -4.14 8.60 -7.03
N PRO A 55 -4.84 7.99 -7.98
CA PRO A 55 -5.93 7.07 -7.64
C PRO A 55 -5.49 5.70 -7.13
N HIS A 56 -4.23 5.32 -7.31
CA HIS A 56 -3.75 4.01 -6.88
C HIS A 56 -2.61 4.15 -5.88
N ILE A 57 -2.74 3.52 -4.72
CA ILE A 57 -1.72 3.55 -3.69
C ILE A 57 -1.28 2.12 -3.38
N ILE A 58 -0.01 1.85 -3.58
CA ILE A 58 0.59 0.55 -3.28
C ILE A 58 1.41 0.68 -2.01
N LEU A 59 1.07 -0.12 -1.00
CA LEU A 59 1.86 -0.23 0.21
C LEU A 59 2.70 -1.50 0.10
N ARG A 60 3.98 -1.34 -0.08
CA ARG A 60 4.92 -2.44 -0.21
C ARG A 60 5.41 -2.80 1.18
N MET A 61 5.06 -3.99 1.63
CA MET A 61 5.26 -4.41 3.02
C MET A 61 6.40 -5.42 3.19
N ARG A 62 7.24 -5.52 2.20
CA ARG A 62 8.33 -6.49 2.19
C ARG A 62 9.25 -6.41 3.43
N TYR A 63 9.46 -5.20 3.93
CA TYR A 63 10.38 -4.98 5.04
C TYR A 63 9.69 -4.81 6.39
N VAL A 64 8.43 -5.19 6.48
CA VAL A 64 7.67 -5.14 7.74
C VAL A 64 7.63 -6.55 8.32
N PRO A 65 8.42 -6.84 9.37
CA PRO A 65 8.53 -8.21 9.89
C PRO A 65 7.36 -8.64 10.76
N PHE A 66 6.68 -7.71 11.40
CA PHE A 66 5.52 -8.02 12.22
C PHE A 66 4.62 -6.79 12.34
N ILE A 67 3.38 -7.02 12.73
CA ILE A 67 2.41 -5.95 12.94
C ILE A 67 1.69 -6.18 14.26
N ASP A 68 1.58 -5.13 15.07
CA ASP A 68 0.89 -5.21 16.34
C ASP A 68 -0.54 -4.69 16.24
N THR A 69 -1.26 -4.72 17.35
CA THR A 69 -2.66 -4.30 17.37
C THR A 69 -2.83 -2.86 16.90
N THR A 70 -1.93 -1.98 17.32
CA THR A 70 -1.97 -0.58 16.91
C THR A 70 -1.74 -0.46 15.40
N GLY A 71 -0.79 -1.24 14.88
CA GLY A 71 -0.52 -1.26 13.45
C GLY A 71 -1.73 -1.72 12.65
N LEU A 72 -2.40 -2.76 13.12
CA LEU A 72 -3.60 -3.25 12.46
C LEU A 72 -4.70 -2.19 12.45
N GLU A 73 -4.88 -1.50 13.57
CA GLU A 73 -5.85 -0.42 13.68
C GLU A 73 -5.54 0.72 12.71
N ARG A 74 -4.26 1.09 12.62
CA ARG A 74 -3.84 2.15 11.71
C ARG A 74 -4.03 1.76 10.26
N LEU A 75 -3.78 0.49 9.94
CA LEU A 75 -3.99 0.01 8.59
C LEU A 75 -5.48 0.09 8.21
N ARG A 76 -6.36 -0.29 9.12
CA ARG A 76 -7.79 -0.15 8.87
C ARG A 76 -8.17 1.32 8.64
N SER A 77 -7.64 2.22 9.46
CA SER A 77 -7.92 3.64 9.31
C SER A 77 -7.44 4.17 7.97
N PHE A 78 -6.26 3.74 7.55
CA PHE A 78 -5.70 4.16 6.26
C PHE A 78 -6.59 3.72 5.12
N ILE A 79 -7.02 2.45 5.13
CA ILE A 79 -7.88 1.92 4.08
C ILE A 79 -9.20 2.68 4.02
N SER A 80 -9.79 2.97 5.18
CA SER A 80 -11.04 3.74 5.24
C SER A 80 -10.88 5.15 4.69
N MET A 81 -9.78 5.79 5.02
CA MET A 81 -9.50 7.14 4.53
C MET A 81 -9.30 7.17 3.03
N ALA A 82 -8.59 6.19 2.51
CA ALA A 82 -8.36 6.10 1.06
C ALA A 82 -9.68 5.95 0.31
N LYS A 83 -10.60 5.17 0.85
CA LYS A 83 -11.92 5.00 0.25
C LYS A 83 -12.65 6.34 0.14
N LYS A 84 -12.60 7.15 1.18
CA LYS A 84 -13.26 8.45 1.18
C LYS A 84 -12.70 9.38 0.11
N LYS A 85 -11.46 9.14 -0.31
CA LYS A 85 -10.80 9.94 -1.32
C LYS A 85 -10.79 9.29 -2.69
N ASN A 86 -11.59 8.24 -2.86
CA ASN A 86 -11.70 7.49 -4.11
C ASN A 86 -10.38 6.91 -4.59
N GLN A 87 -9.57 6.45 -3.64
CA GLN A 87 -8.29 5.84 -3.94
C GLN A 87 -8.35 4.33 -3.73
N ARG A 88 -7.67 3.59 -4.58
CA ARG A 88 -7.58 2.14 -4.47
C ARG A 88 -6.28 1.79 -3.78
N VAL A 89 -6.37 0.88 -2.81
CA VAL A 89 -5.22 0.45 -2.02
C VAL A 89 -4.80 -0.96 -2.43
N TYR A 90 -3.51 -1.15 -2.57
CA TYR A 90 -2.91 -2.45 -2.88
C TYR A 90 -1.86 -2.74 -1.83
N LEU A 91 -1.89 -3.95 -1.28
CA LEU A 91 -0.89 -4.37 -0.30
C LEU A 91 -0.04 -5.44 -0.95
N THR A 92 1.28 -5.26 -0.92
CA THR A 92 2.16 -6.18 -1.63
C THR A 92 3.29 -6.69 -0.75
N SER A 93 3.78 -7.88 -1.07
CA SER A 93 4.95 -8.49 -0.43
C SER A 93 4.80 -8.64 1.08
N ILE A 94 3.60 -9.04 1.52
CA ILE A 94 3.32 -9.19 2.95
C ILE A 94 4.02 -10.44 3.47
N GLN A 95 4.83 -10.28 4.54
CA GLN A 95 5.51 -11.41 5.14
C GLN A 95 4.51 -12.35 5.84
N PRO A 96 4.83 -13.64 5.93
CA PRO A 96 3.89 -14.62 6.50
C PRO A 96 3.37 -14.28 7.90
N GLU A 97 4.22 -13.79 8.77
CA GLU A 97 3.79 -13.45 10.14
C GLU A 97 2.80 -12.28 10.13
N VAL A 98 3.05 -11.29 9.27
CA VAL A 98 2.13 -10.15 9.15
C VAL A 98 0.81 -10.63 8.56
N MET A 99 0.85 -11.46 7.54
CA MET A 99 -0.35 -12.01 6.93
C MET A 99 -1.17 -12.79 7.93
N ARG A 100 -0.51 -13.60 8.78
CA ARG A 100 -1.21 -14.37 9.82
C ARG A 100 -1.98 -13.45 10.76
N ARG A 101 -1.35 -12.37 11.21
CA ARG A 101 -2.00 -11.41 12.11
C ARG A 101 -3.16 -10.71 11.40
N MET A 102 -2.98 -10.35 10.15
CA MET A 102 -4.03 -9.69 9.38
C MET A 102 -5.25 -10.60 9.23
N LYS A 103 -5.02 -11.86 8.92
CA LYS A 103 -6.11 -12.81 8.73
C LYS A 103 -6.89 -13.08 10.01
N ASN A 104 -6.27 -12.88 11.17
CA ASN A 104 -6.94 -13.03 12.45
C ASN A 104 -7.72 -11.78 12.89
N ASP A 105 -7.60 -10.71 12.14
CA ASP A 105 -8.34 -9.47 12.42
C ASP A 105 -9.57 -9.42 11.51
N GLU A 106 -10.70 -9.86 12.04
CA GLU A 106 -11.92 -9.97 11.24
C GLU A 106 -12.36 -8.63 10.67
N ASP A 107 -12.21 -7.55 11.42
CA ASP A 107 -12.62 -6.23 10.96
C ASP A 107 -11.76 -5.79 9.78
N LEU A 108 -10.46 -6.06 9.84
CA LEU A 108 -9.56 -5.72 8.74
C LEU A 108 -9.89 -6.53 7.50
N MET A 109 -10.11 -7.83 7.65
CA MET A 109 -10.40 -8.68 6.50
C MET A 109 -11.73 -8.33 5.85
N GLU A 110 -12.72 -7.97 6.66
CA GLU A 110 -14.00 -7.52 6.13
C GLU A 110 -13.83 -6.23 5.34
N LEU A 111 -13.04 -5.30 5.87
CA LEU A 111 -12.78 -4.03 5.22
C LEU A 111 -12.05 -4.22 3.89
N ILE A 112 -11.05 -5.11 3.87
CA ILE A 112 -10.30 -5.43 2.66
C ILE A 112 -11.23 -5.94 1.57
N GLU A 113 -12.13 -6.86 1.92
CA GLU A 113 -13.08 -7.41 0.98
C GLU A 113 -14.07 -6.33 0.52
N LYS A 114 -14.63 -5.61 1.46
CA LYS A 114 -15.67 -4.62 1.18
C LYS A 114 -15.18 -3.48 0.29
N GLN A 115 -13.95 -3.06 0.49
CA GLN A 115 -13.38 -1.95 -0.27
C GLN A 115 -12.48 -2.39 -1.41
N HIS A 116 -12.50 -3.69 -1.71
CA HIS A 116 -11.75 -4.25 -2.85
C HIS A 116 -10.26 -3.92 -2.78
N VAL A 117 -9.67 -4.04 -1.58
CA VAL A 117 -8.23 -3.90 -1.44
C VAL A 117 -7.58 -5.13 -2.05
N HIS A 118 -6.67 -4.93 -2.99
CA HIS A 118 -5.98 -6.03 -3.65
C HIS A 118 -4.72 -6.40 -2.88
N ILE A 119 -4.47 -7.69 -2.75
CA ILE A 119 -3.27 -8.19 -2.11
C ILE A 119 -2.51 -9.02 -3.14
N PHE A 120 -1.26 -8.62 -3.40
CA PHE A 120 -0.40 -9.34 -4.33
C PHE A 120 0.87 -9.78 -3.63
N GLU A 121 1.38 -10.93 -4.03
CA GLU A 121 2.63 -11.43 -3.48
C GLU A 121 3.81 -10.55 -3.88
N HIS A 122 3.77 -10.01 -5.10
CA HIS A 122 4.84 -9.17 -5.61
C HIS A 122 4.31 -7.82 -6.06
N THR A 123 5.07 -6.78 -5.74
CA THR A 123 4.70 -5.41 -6.12
C THR A 123 4.58 -5.28 -7.63
N GLN A 124 5.44 -5.99 -8.38
CA GLN A 124 5.38 -5.97 -9.83
C GLN A 124 4.01 -6.40 -10.36
N ASP A 125 3.39 -7.39 -9.71
CA ASP A 125 2.07 -7.87 -10.12
C ASP A 125 1.00 -6.80 -9.92
N ALA A 126 1.13 -6.02 -8.84
CA ALA A 126 0.19 -4.92 -8.61
C ALA A 126 0.34 -3.85 -9.70
N LEU A 127 1.57 -3.54 -10.07
CA LEU A 127 1.83 -2.56 -11.13
C LEU A 127 1.28 -3.04 -12.47
N GLU A 128 1.45 -4.31 -12.78
CA GLU A 128 0.92 -4.88 -14.01
C GLU A 128 -0.62 -4.84 -14.01
N TYR A 129 -1.21 -5.14 -12.87
CA TYR A 129 -2.66 -5.07 -12.74
C TYR A 129 -3.18 -3.65 -13.00
N VAL A 130 -2.56 -2.65 -12.39
CA VAL A 130 -2.96 -1.26 -12.58
C VAL A 130 -2.79 -0.85 -14.03
N LYS A 131 -1.70 -1.25 -14.64
CA LYS A 131 -1.41 -0.95 -16.04
C LYS A 131 -2.51 -1.52 -16.94
N GLU A 132 -2.94 -2.75 -16.70
CA GLU A 132 -4.01 -3.39 -17.46
C GLU A 132 -5.34 -2.67 -17.28
N GLN A 133 -5.59 -2.17 -16.08
CA GLN A 133 -6.82 -1.44 -15.80
C GLN A 133 -6.87 -0.09 -16.52
N SER A 134 -5.73 0.40 -16.97
CA SER A 134 -5.68 1.68 -17.69
C SER A 134 -6.19 1.57 -19.14
N GLY A 135 -6.45 0.36 -19.59
CA GLY A 135 -6.92 0.14 -20.97
C GLY A 135 -5.81 0.05 -22.00
N ASN A 136 -4.58 -0.06 -21.56
CA ASN A 136 -3.42 -0.14 -22.48
C ASN A 136 -2.78 -1.51 -22.46
#